data_25c01ff638c7696cdf3c6750f3835b65
#
_entry.id   25c01ff638c7696cdf3c6750f3835b65
#
_cell.length_a   1.000
_cell.length_b   1.000
_cell.length_c   1.000
_cell.angle_alpha   90.00
_cell.angle_beta   90.00
_cell.angle_gamma   90.00
#
_symmetry.space_group_name_H-M   'P 1'
#
loop_
_entity.id
_entity.type
_entity.pdbx_description
1 polymer ?
#
loop_
_entity_poly.entity_id
_entity_poly.type
_entity_poly.pdbx_seq_one_letter_code
_entity_poly.pdbx_strand_id
1 'polypeptide(L)'
;PPAQLTPLSGIVTTEPASPLSHANMLAKSWAIPNAHIKDADKLFRGLEGKYVKLEVRENDYTLSPADPREVAERNRLWIEHAAAVTPPADINYKQLTDLKYQRARDAKRFGAKSANLGELINSRSPAVHVPPGFTIPFYYYREFLSLNGLEGRIGEAVEEDRFVHDPAYRKSRLAEIRGWIQSGRHAEPFERAVIEKVRRDYQGRGLFARSSTNAEDLPDFSGAGLYTTVPNVRSDEQLMDAIKTVWASVWNYEAYEARESFGMSHFAVYPAVLIQEGVDAESAGVAITTDPFDPRDRGAVYVNAKRGLGIKVVEGRRVAEQVIYRPRSDTLQVLTRSDEDTMLAFDERGGLRESKVEPSRAVLTDEVVRRLARAALQIKRTFGGRDQDIEWAYWRGRLYIVQSRPYVRGNQ
;
A
#
# COMPACT_ATOMS: atom_id res chain seq x y z
N PRO A 1 0.73 -15.95 6.46
CA PRO A 1 0.09 -16.15 5.14
C PRO A 1 1.05 -15.75 4.04
N PRO A 2 0.99 -16.38 2.86
CA PRO A 2 1.85 -15.99 1.75
C PRO A 2 1.68 -14.49 1.46
N ALA A 3 2.77 -13.82 1.13
CA ALA A 3 2.74 -12.38 0.80
C ALA A 3 1.93 -12.08 -0.48
N GLN A 4 1.59 -13.10 -1.24
CA GLN A 4 0.88 -13.05 -2.50
C GLN A 4 -0.45 -13.79 -2.38
N LEU A 5 -1.50 -13.07 -2.01
CA LEU A 5 -2.87 -13.57 -2.04
C LEU A 5 -3.57 -13.02 -3.27
N THR A 6 -4.19 -13.91 -4.02
CA THR A 6 -5.14 -13.56 -5.09
C THR A 6 -6.51 -13.25 -4.49
N PRO A 7 -7.45 -12.65 -5.23
CA PRO A 7 -8.82 -12.50 -4.77
C PRO A 7 -9.38 -13.85 -4.29
N LEU A 8 -9.80 -13.86 -3.04
CA LEU A 8 -10.33 -15.03 -2.35
C LEU A 8 -11.73 -14.71 -1.86
N SER A 9 -12.58 -15.72 -1.75
CA SER A 9 -13.91 -15.56 -1.14
C SER A 9 -13.87 -15.49 0.39
N GLY A 10 -12.73 -15.81 1.00
CA GLY A 10 -12.51 -15.73 2.44
C GLY A 10 -11.11 -16.19 2.83
N ILE A 11 -10.66 -15.83 4.02
CA ILE A 11 -9.36 -16.21 4.57
C ILE A 11 -9.58 -16.87 5.94
N VAL A 12 -8.98 -18.05 6.13
CA VAL A 12 -8.91 -18.70 7.45
C VAL A 12 -7.43 -18.90 7.79
N THR A 13 -7.03 -18.49 9.00
CA THR A 13 -5.67 -18.66 9.51
C THR A 13 -5.66 -19.53 10.75
N THR A 14 -4.62 -20.35 10.92
CA THR A 14 -4.41 -21.19 12.12
C THR A 14 -3.67 -20.46 13.24
N GLU A 15 -3.08 -19.32 12.92
CA GLU A 15 -2.39 -18.45 13.87
C GLU A 15 -3.02 -17.05 13.88
N PRO A 16 -3.12 -16.40 15.06
CA PRO A 16 -3.62 -15.04 15.14
C PRO A 16 -2.69 -14.08 14.38
N ALA A 17 -3.28 -13.20 13.60
CA ALA A 17 -2.55 -12.19 12.85
C ALA A 17 -2.90 -10.78 13.36
N SER A 18 -1.92 -9.86 13.36
CA SER A 18 -2.18 -8.46 13.66
C SER A 18 -3.27 -7.89 12.72
N PRO A 19 -4.18 -7.01 13.21
CA PRO A 19 -5.17 -6.32 12.38
C PRO A 19 -4.58 -5.60 11.17
N LEU A 20 -3.32 -5.20 11.25
CA LEU A 20 -2.56 -4.58 10.16
C LEU A 20 -1.68 -5.56 9.38
N SER A 21 -1.83 -6.86 9.59
CA SER A 21 -1.16 -7.84 8.74
C SER A 21 -1.65 -7.69 7.30
N HIS A 22 -0.79 -8.01 6.35
CA HIS A 22 -1.13 -7.92 4.93
C HIS A 22 -2.41 -8.72 4.58
N ALA A 23 -2.55 -9.92 5.13
CA ALA A 23 -3.74 -10.74 4.93
C ALA A 23 -5.01 -10.07 5.47
N ASN A 24 -4.95 -9.51 6.68
CA ASN A 24 -6.11 -8.83 7.29
C ASN A 24 -6.45 -7.54 6.53
N MET A 25 -5.44 -6.81 6.07
CA MET A 25 -5.67 -5.61 5.27
C MET A 25 -6.26 -5.93 3.90
N LEU A 26 -5.79 -6.98 3.24
CA LEU A 26 -6.37 -7.45 1.98
C LEU A 26 -7.81 -7.95 2.18
N ALA A 27 -8.06 -8.77 3.19
CA ALA A 27 -9.40 -9.25 3.48
C ALA A 27 -10.38 -8.09 3.71
N LYS A 28 -9.96 -7.07 4.44
CA LYS A 28 -10.75 -5.85 4.64
C LYS A 28 -10.98 -5.07 3.35
N SER A 29 -9.93 -4.90 2.54
CA SER A 29 -10.06 -4.17 1.26
C SER A 29 -10.92 -4.91 0.25
N TRP A 30 -10.97 -6.23 0.30
CA TRP A 30 -11.81 -7.07 -0.56
C TRP A 30 -13.20 -7.35 0.04
N ALA A 31 -13.49 -6.83 1.23
CA ALA A 31 -14.74 -7.08 1.97
C ALA A 31 -15.07 -8.58 2.10
N ILE A 32 -14.04 -9.42 2.30
CA ILE A 32 -14.16 -10.87 2.44
C ILE A 32 -14.04 -11.31 3.90
N PRO A 33 -14.74 -12.39 4.29
CA PRO A 33 -14.60 -12.99 5.62
C PRO A 33 -13.16 -13.34 5.94
N ASN A 34 -12.73 -13.02 7.15
CA ASN A 34 -11.39 -13.37 7.64
C ASN A 34 -11.50 -13.84 9.10
N ALA A 35 -11.08 -15.06 9.35
CA ALA A 35 -11.18 -15.69 10.66
C ALA A 35 -9.86 -16.35 11.08
N HIS A 36 -9.52 -16.21 12.37
CA HIS A 36 -8.56 -17.09 13.00
C HIS A 36 -9.32 -18.28 13.61
N ILE A 37 -9.05 -19.47 13.12
CA ILE A 37 -9.66 -20.72 13.61
C ILE A 37 -8.55 -21.67 13.99
N LYS A 38 -8.42 -21.97 15.29
CA LYS A 38 -7.45 -22.92 15.79
C LYS A 38 -7.67 -24.30 15.14
N ASP A 39 -6.60 -24.94 14.72
CA ASP A 39 -6.64 -26.26 14.05
C ASP A 39 -7.46 -26.31 12.75
N ALA A 40 -7.63 -25.18 12.06
CA ALA A 40 -8.38 -25.11 10.80
C ALA A 40 -7.89 -26.09 9.73
N ASP A 41 -6.58 -26.33 9.68
CA ASP A 41 -5.95 -27.31 8.79
C ASP A 41 -6.49 -28.74 8.98
N LYS A 42 -6.91 -29.09 10.18
CA LYS A 42 -7.55 -30.38 10.49
C LYS A 42 -9.06 -30.36 10.22
N LEU A 43 -9.71 -29.27 10.64
CA LEU A 43 -11.17 -29.10 10.51
C LEU A 43 -11.62 -29.02 9.05
N PHE A 44 -10.83 -28.41 8.19
CA PHE A 44 -11.19 -28.16 6.78
C PHE A 44 -10.61 -29.21 5.81
N ARG A 45 -9.75 -30.13 6.26
CA ARG A 45 -9.07 -31.11 5.38
C ARG A 45 -10.01 -31.92 4.50
N GLY A 46 -11.22 -32.26 4.96
CA GLY A 46 -12.21 -33.00 4.19
C GLY A 46 -13.03 -32.15 3.21
N LEU A 47 -12.78 -30.82 3.16
CA LEU A 47 -13.52 -29.86 2.38
C LEU A 47 -12.71 -29.31 1.21
N GLU A 48 -11.47 -29.76 1.03
CA GLU A 48 -10.61 -29.35 -0.08
C GLU A 48 -11.30 -29.65 -1.43
N GLY A 49 -11.31 -28.63 -2.32
CA GLY A 49 -11.95 -28.74 -3.63
C GLY A 49 -13.48 -28.67 -3.62
N LYS A 50 -14.11 -28.42 -2.46
CA LYS A 50 -15.57 -28.29 -2.34
C LYS A 50 -15.99 -26.83 -2.13
N TYR A 51 -17.17 -26.48 -2.63
CA TYR A 51 -17.78 -25.21 -2.31
C TYR A 51 -18.36 -25.26 -0.89
N VAL A 52 -18.00 -24.24 -0.10
CA VAL A 52 -18.49 -24.11 1.28
C VAL A 52 -19.00 -22.68 1.52
N LYS A 53 -20.00 -22.56 2.38
CA LYS A 53 -20.46 -21.30 2.93
C LYS A 53 -19.85 -21.14 4.32
N LEU A 54 -18.98 -20.15 4.47
CA LEU A 54 -18.36 -19.74 5.73
C LEU A 54 -18.99 -18.41 6.18
N GLU A 55 -19.68 -18.42 7.30
CA GLU A 55 -20.15 -17.21 7.97
C GLU A 55 -19.30 -16.96 9.21
N VAL A 56 -18.69 -15.79 9.30
CA VAL A 56 -17.84 -15.38 10.42
C VAL A 56 -18.55 -14.30 11.22
N ARG A 57 -18.59 -14.47 12.55
CA ARG A 57 -19.10 -13.49 13.52
C ARG A 57 -17.97 -13.10 14.49
N GLU A 58 -18.23 -12.18 15.39
CA GLU A 58 -17.22 -11.66 16.31
C GLU A 58 -16.49 -12.75 17.09
N ASN A 59 -17.21 -13.77 17.60
CA ASN A 59 -16.67 -14.84 18.43
C ASN A 59 -17.04 -16.24 17.95
N ASP A 60 -17.62 -16.39 16.78
CA ASP A 60 -18.13 -17.65 16.28
C ASP A 60 -18.10 -17.72 14.76
N TYR A 61 -18.19 -18.92 14.20
CA TYR A 61 -18.32 -19.13 12.76
C TYR A 61 -19.25 -20.32 12.48
N THR A 62 -19.88 -20.31 11.32
CA THR A 62 -20.60 -21.46 10.79
C THR A 62 -20.02 -21.86 9.45
N LEU A 63 -19.95 -23.18 9.22
CA LEU A 63 -19.44 -23.76 7.98
C LEU A 63 -20.43 -24.80 7.48
N SER A 64 -20.89 -24.65 6.25
CA SER A 64 -21.81 -25.58 5.60
C SER A 64 -21.45 -25.81 4.13
N PRO A 65 -21.80 -26.94 3.53
CA PRO A 65 -21.68 -27.11 2.08
C PRO A 65 -22.48 -26.03 1.34
N ALA A 66 -21.94 -25.53 0.23
CA ALA A 66 -22.62 -24.56 -0.64
C ALA A 66 -23.00 -25.20 -1.98
N ASP A 67 -24.17 -24.85 -2.52
CA ASP A 67 -24.58 -25.24 -3.87
C ASP A 67 -23.73 -24.46 -4.90
N PRO A 68 -23.14 -25.11 -5.91
CA PRO A 68 -22.44 -24.42 -6.98
C PRO A 68 -23.24 -23.33 -7.68
N ARG A 69 -24.57 -23.47 -7.74
CA ARG A 69 -25.47 -22.45 -8.30
C ARG A 69 -25.54 -21.20 -7.44
N GLU A 70 -25.61 -21.37 -6.10
CA GLU A 70 -25.57 -20.23 -5.18
C GLU A 70 -24.24 -19.48 -5.26
N VAL A 71 -23.14 -20.22 -5.42
CA VAL A 71 -21.80 -19.62 -5.62
C VAL A 71 -21.75 -18.84 -6.92
N ALA A 72 -22.22 -19.41 -8.02
CA ALA A 72 -22.26 -18.73 -9.32
C ALA A 72 -23.13 -17.48 -9.29
N GLU A 73 -24.32 -17.56 -8.69
CA GLU A 73 -25.25 -16.42 -8.56
C GLU A 73 -24.64 -15.31 -7.68
N ARG A 74 -24.03 -15.65 -6.56
CA ARG A 74 -23.34 -14.68 -5.70
C ARG A 74 -22.19 -14.00 -6.43
N ASN A 75 -21.39 -14.75 -7.17
CA ASN A 75 -20.28 -14.18 -7.97
C ASN A 75 -20.84 -13.25 -9.05
N ARG A 76 -21.93 -13.63 -9.73
CA ARG A 76 -22.60 -12.77 -10.70
C ARG A 76 -23.10 -11.48 -10.08
N LEU A 77 -23.83 -11.56 -8.97
CA LEU A 77 -24.34 -10.38 -8.24
C LEU A 77 -23.18 -9.50 -7.75
N TRP A 78 -22.06 -10.09 -7.35
CA TRP A 78 -20.90 -9.34 -6.90
C TRP A 78 -20.22 -8.59 -8.05
N ILE A 79 -20.08 -9.23 -9.22
CA ILE A 79 -19.58 -8.60 -10.45
C ILE A 79 -20.53 -7.49 -10.92
N GLU A 80 -21.84 -7.71 -10.86
CA GLU A 80 -22.83 -6.69 -11.22
C GLU A 80 -22.87 -5.50 -10.25
N HIS A 81 -22.57 -5.72 -8.96
CA HIS A 81 -22.48 -4.65 -7.95
C HIS A 81 -21.12 -3.95 -7.95
N ALA A 82 -20.08 -4.61 -8.42
CA ALA A 82 -18.80 -3.98 -8.74
C ALA A 82 -19.02 -3.14 -10.01
N ALA A 83 -19.75 -2.04 -9.89
CA ALA A 83 -19.93 -1.09 -10.98
C ALA A 83 -18.55 -0.80 -11.59
N ALA A 84 -18.44 -0.87 -12.91
CA ALA A 84 -17.21 -0.60 -13.65
C ALA A 84 -16.68 0.78 -13.26
N VAL A 85 -15.85 0.82 -12.23
CA VAL A 85 -15.30 2.07 -11.70
C VAL A 85 -14.10 2.43 -12.56
N THR A 86 -14.28 3.43 -13.41
CA THR A 86 -13.17 4.04 -14.12
C THR A 86 -12.62 5.18 -13.29
N PRO A 87 -11.43 5.04 -12.67
CA PRO A 87 -10.86 6.10 -11.85
C PRO A 87 -10.56 7.33 -12.70
N PRO A 88 -10.89 8.55 -12.22
CA PRO A 88 -10.62 9.76 -12.97
C PRO A 88 -9.11 9.98 -13.13
N ALA A 89 -8.65 10.29 -14.36
CA ALA A 89 -7.26 10.56 -14.68
C ALA A 89 -7.11 11.75 -15.64
N ASP A 90 -6.28 12.73 -15.28
CA ASP A 90 -5.82 13.80 -16.17
C ASP A 90 -4.47 13.39 -16.78
N ILE A 91 -4.55 12.71 -17.91
CA ILE A 91 -3.39 12.18 -18.64
C ILE A 91 -2.71 13.21 -19.56
N ASN A 92 -3.11 14.48 -19.51
CA ASN A 92 -2.53 15.56 -20.33
C ASN A 92 -1.60 16.47 -19.55
N TYR A 93 -1.61 16.40 -18.22
CA TYR A 93 -0.77 17.21 -17.36
C TYR A 93 0.69 16.73 -17.37
N LYS A 94 1.66 17.63 -17.70
CA LYS A 94 3.07 17.28 -17.96
C LYS A 94 4.08 17.77 -16.93
N GLN A 95 3.69 18.68 -16.02
CA GLN A 95 4.67 19.32 -15.14
C GLN A 95 5.11 18.37 -14.00
N LEU A 96 6.42 18.22 -13.83
CA LEU A 96 7.02 17.61 -12.63
C LEU A 96 6.74 18.53 -11.45
N THR A 97 5.80 18.16 -10.58
CA THR A 97 5.23 19.08 -9.58
C THR A 97 5.65 18.70 -8.17
N ASP A 98 6.27 19.63 -7.45
CA ASP A 98 6.63 19.42 -6.05
C ASP A 98 5.39 19.20 -5.18
N LEU A 99 5.51 18.37 -4.16
CA LEU A 99 4.42 18.06 -3.22
C LEU A 99 3.80 19.33 -2.61
N LYS A 100 4.60 20.34 -2.31
CA LYS A 100 4.11 21.63 -1.74
C LYS A 100 3.10 22.38 -2.61
N TYR A 101 3.04 22.08 -3.91
CA TYR A 101 2.10 22.68 -4.85
C TYR A 101 0.89 21.77 -5.15
N GLN A 102 0.80 20.62 -4.53
CA GLN A 102 -0.29 19.65 -4.71
C GLN A 102 -1.33 19.78 -3.60
N ARG A 103 -2.56 19.38 -3.89
CA ARG A 103 -3.69 19.31 -2.97
C ARG A 103 -4.41 17.98 -3.16
N ALA A 104 -5.20 17.55 -2.18
CA ALA A 104 -5.99 16.33 -2.26
C ALA A 104 -6.88 16.26 -3.53
N ARG A 105 -7.42 17.40 -3.97
CA ARG A 105 -8.22 17.51 -5.21
C ARG A 105 -7.44 17.22 -6.50
N ASP A 106 -6.11 17.22 -6.45
CA ASP A 106 -5.24 16.98 -7.61
C ASP A 106 -4.92 15.49 -7.80
N ALA A 107 -5.55 14.60 -7.02
CA ALA A 107 -5.36 13.14 -7.12
C ALA A 107 -5.55 12.61 -8.54
N LYS A 108 -6.41 13.24 -9.35
CA LYS A 108 -6.60 12.88 -10.77
C LYS A 108 -5.38 13.13 -11.67
N ARG A 109 -4.33 13.83 -11.20
CA ARG A 109 -3.07 14.12 -11.92
C ARG A 109 -1.89 13.36 -11.34
N PHE A 110 -1.89 13.19 -10.01
CA PHE A 110 -0.73 12.78 -9.24
C PHE A 110 -0.97 11.49 -8.44
N GLY A 111 -2.19 10.95 -8.46
CA GLY A 111 -2.61 9.87 -7.57
C GLY A 111 -2.88 10.34 -6.14
N ALA A 112 -3.58 9.51 -5.39
CA ALA A 112 -4.03 9.87 -4.05
C ALA A 112 -2.88 10.05 -3.05
N LYS A 113 -1.86 9.18 -3.09
CA LYS A 113 -0.71 9.24 -2.18
C LYS A 113 0.02 10.59 -2.26
N SER A 114 0.41 11.02 -3.46
CA SER A 114 1.09 12.30 -3.67
C SER A 114 0.21 13.48 -3.30
N ALA A 115 -1.04 13.46 -3.72
CA ALA A 115 -1.99 14.54 -3.48
C ALA A 115 -2.28 14.72 -1.98
N ASN A 116 -2.45 13.62 -1.23
CA ASN A 116 -2.68 13.66 0.22
C ASN A 116 -1.45 14.18 0.97
N LEU A 117 -0.23 13.78 0.58
CA LEU A 117 1.00 14.33 1.17
C LEU A 117 1.13 15.84 0.88
N GLY A 118 0.78 16.28 -0.32
CA GLY A 118 0.70 17.69 -0.67
C GLY A 118 -0.29 18.46 0.21
N GLU A 119 -1.47 17.91 0.47
CA GLU A 119 -2.45 18.49 1.40
C GLU A 119 -1.89 18.64 2.81
N LEU A 120 -1.17 17.61 3.31
CA LEU A 120 -0.55 17.66 4.63
C LEU A 120 0.53 18.74 4.75
N ILE A 121 1.39 18.92 3.73
CA ILE A 121 2.37 20.02 3.70
C ILE A 121 1.66 21.36 3.81
N ASN A 122 0.55 21.50 3.08
CA ASN A 122 -0.21 22.76 3.03
C ASN A 122 -1.11 23.01 4.23
N SER A 123 -1.32 22.01 5.10
CA SER A 123 -1.98 22.21 6.40
C SER A 123 -1.14 23.09 7.35
N ARG A 124 0.16 23.24 7.06
CA ARG A 124 1.12 24.04 7.85
C ARG A 124 1.15 23.67 9.33
N SER A 125 0.76 22.45 9.67
CA SER A 125 0.79 22.00 11.06
C SER A 125 2.23 21.76 11.52
N PRO A 126 2.68 22.33 12.63
CA PRO A 126 4.02 22.11 13.15
C PRO A 126 4.24 20.69 13.66
N ALA A 127 3.17 19.92 13.87
CA ALA A 127 3.24 18.52 14.29
C ALA A 127 3.41 17.55 13.12
N VAL A 128 3.22 18.00 11.86
CA VAL A 128 3.21 17.15 10.67
C VAL A 128 4.36 17.52 9.76
N HIS A 129 5.39 16.66 9.71
CA HIS A 129 6.51 16.84 8.81
C HIS A 129 6.44 15.79 7.71
N VAL A 130 6.35 16.24 6.47
CA VAL A 130 6.37 15.38 5.27
C VAL A 130 7.72 15.55 4.60
N PRO A 131 8.46 14.49 4.27
CA PRO A 131 9.69 14.60 3.49
C PRO A 131 9.40 15.29 2.15
N PRO A 132 10.27 16.21 1.68
CA PRO A 132 10.08 16.86 0.40
C PRO A 132 10.13 15.85 -0.76
N GLY A 133 9.47 16.18 -1.84
CA GLY A 133 9.40 15.33 -3.02
C GLY A 133 8.67 16.03 -4.16
N PHE A 134 8.63 15.37 -5.31
CA PHE A 134 7.86 15.78 -6.47
C PHE A 134 7.23 14.58 -7.14
N THR A 135 6.22 14.82 -7.96
CA THR A 135 5.49 13.76 -8.67
C THR A 135 5.68 13.87 -10.16
N ILE A 136 5.97 12.72 -10.78
CA ILE A 136 5.93 12.49 -12.22
C ILE A 136 4.49 12.08 -12.54
N PRO A 137 3.71 12.93 -13.28
CA PRO A 137 2.28 12.70 -13.50
C PRO A 137 1.99 11.56 -14.48
N PHE A 138 0.73 11.16 -14.57
CA PHE A 138 0.24 10.05 -15.40
C PHE A 138 0.60 10.16 -16.87
N TYR A 139 0.73 11.38 -17.41
CA TYR A 139 1.12 11.64 -18.79
C TYR A 139 2.34 10.83 -19.21
N TYR A 140 3.39 10.79 -18.39
CA TYR A 140 4.66 10.16 -18.76
C TYR A 140 4.58 8.63 -18.84
N TYR A 141 3.72 7.99 -18.06
CA TYR A 141 3.47 6.56 -18.21
C TYR A 141 2.82 6.25 -19.57
N ARG A 142 1.80 7.00 -19.96
CA ARG A 142 1.14 6.86 -21.27
C ARG A 142 2.12 7.13 -22.41
N GLU A 143 2.88 8.23 -22.32
CA GLU A 143 3.90 8.56 -23.32
C GLU A 143 4.94 7.44 -23.47
N PHE A 144 5.39 6.87 -22.33
CA PHE A 144 6.33 5.75 -22.31
C PHE A 144 5.75 4.49 -22.98
N LEU A 145 4.52 4.12 -22.70
CA LEU A 145 3.87 2.97 -23.36
C LEU A 145 3.77 3.19 -24.86
N SER A 146 3.36 4.39 -25.30
CA SER A 146 3.25 4.75 -26.71
C SER A 146 4.60 4.74 -27.42
N LEU A 147 5.64 5.35 -26.82
CA LEU A 147 7.01 5.39 -27.37
C LEU A 147 7.58 3.99 -27.62
N ASN A 148 7.23 3.03 -26.77
CA ASN A 148 7.75 1.66 -26.84
C ASN A 148 6.79 0.68 -27.53
N GLY A 149 5.66 1.16 -28.08
CA GLY A 149 4.66 0.30 -28.73
C GLY A 149 4.01 -0.73 -27.81
N LEU A 150 3.93 -0.42 -26.50
CA LEU A 150 3.49 -1.38 -25.51
C LEU A 150 1.97 -1.43 -25.33
N GLU A 151 1.23 -0.37 -25.66
CA GLU A 151 -0.23 -0.33 -25.47
C GLU A 151 -0.94 -1.47 -26.22
N GLY A 152 -0.70 -1.61 -27.52
CA GLY A 152 -1.27 -2.69 -28.33
C GLY A 152 -0.78 -4.07 -27.92
N ARG A 153 0.55 -4.19 -27.69
CA ARG A 153 1.15 -5.47 -27.28
C ARG A 153 0.62 -5.98 -25.95
N ILE A 154 0.36 -5.09 -24.98
CA ILE A 154 -0.26 -5.46 -23.70
C ILE A 154 -1.72 -5.82 -23.92
N GLY A 155 -2.45 -5.04 -24.78
CA GLY A 155 -3.83 -5.35 -25.14
C GLY A 155 -3.99 -6.76 -25.70
N GLU A 156 -3.19 -7.13 -26.71
CA GLU A 156 -3.18 -8.47 -27.27
C GLU A 156 -2.89 -9.55 -26.22
N ALA A 157 -1.93 -9.30 -25.33
CA ALA A 157 -1.54 -10.27 -24.31
C ALA A 157 -2.61 -10.55 -23.28
N VAL A 158 -3.41 -9.55 -22.87
CA VAL A 158 -4.47 -9.73 -21.86
C VAL A 158 -5.77 -10.26 -22.46
N GLU A 159 -5.92 -10.24 -23.78
CA GLU A 159 -7.05 -10.80 -24.53
C GLU A 159 -6.84 -12.28 -24.93
N GLU A 160 -5.63 -12.84 -24.74
CA GLU A 160 -5.36 -14.25 -25.02
C GLU A 160 -6.31 -15.15 -24.21
N ASP A 161 -6.97 -16.11 -24.86
CA ASP A 161 -7.90 -17.04 -24.22
C ASP A 161 -7.28 -17.74 -23.00
N ARG A 162 -6.03 -18.16 -23.13
CA ARG A 162 -5.29 -18.77 -22.04
C ARG A 162 -4.99 -17.79 -20.89
N PHE A 163 -4.76 -16.52 -21.19
CA PHE A 163 -4.56 -15.49 -20.17
C PHE A 163 -5.84 -15.31 -19.32
N VAL A 164 -7.00 -15.31 -19.96
CA VAL A 164 -8.29 -15.14 -19.29
C VAL A 164 -8.62 -16.34 -18.40
N HIS A 165 -8.37 -17.58 -18.86
CA HIS A 165 -8.87 -18.79 -18.22
C HIS A 165 -7.83 -19.57 -17.39
N ASP A 166 -6.52 -19.32 -17.55
CA ASP A 166 -5.45 -20.00 -16.82
C ASP A 166 -4.69 -19.03 -15.88
N PRO A 167 -4.97 -19.01 -14.55
CA PRO A 167 -4.30 -18.10 -13.61
C PRO A 167 -2.78 -18.29 -13.56
N ALA A 168 -2.26 -19.51 -13.75
CA ALA A 168 -0.82 -19.75 -13.75
C ALA A 168 -0.14 -19.14 -14.99
N TYR A 169 -0.77 -19.30 -16.14
CA TYR A 169 -0.32 -18.65 -17.38
C TYR A 169 -0.43 -17.12 -17.26
N ARG A 170 -1.54 -16.60 -16.77
CA ARG A 170 -1.74 -15.17 -16.52
C ARG A 170 -0.63 -14.58 -15.66
N LYS A 171 -0.26 -15.25 -14.56
CA LYS A 171 0.84 -14.83 -13.69
C LYS A 171 2.17 -14.72 -14.43
N SER A 172 2.49 -15.73 -15.27
CA SER A 172 3.68 -15.72 -16.10
C SER A 172 3.64 -14.59 -17.14
N ARG A 173 2.50 -14.41 -17.81
CA ARG A 173 2.33 -13.39 -18.85
C ARG A 173 2.39 -11.96 -18.29
N LEU A 174 1.86 -11.74 -17.10
CA LEU A 174 2.01 -10.48 -16.37
C LEU A 174 3.47 -10.21 -15.99
N ALA A 175 4.26 -11.23 -15.68
CA ALA A 175 5.70 -11.06 -15.46
C ALA A 175 6.43 -10.65 -16.75
N GLU A 176 6.05 -11.18 -17.90
CA GLU A 176 6.58 -10.76 -19.20
C GLU A 176 6.21 -9.31 -19.53
N ILE A 177 4.94 -8.91 -19.29
CA ILE A 177 4.49 -7.52 -19.48
C ILE A 177 5.35 -6.57 -18.63
N ARG A 178 5.60 -6.90 -17.35
CA ARG A 178 6.51 -6.11 -16.52
C ARG A 178 7.92 -6.05 -17.09
N GLY A 179 8.42 -7.16 -17.63
CA GLY A 179 9.73 -7.21 -18.31
C GLY A 179 9.79 -6.28 -19.53
N TRP A 180 8.72 -6.19 -20.32
CA TRP A 180 8.67 -5.26 -21.48
C TRP A 180 8.74 -3.79 -21.01
N ILE A 181 8.05 -3.43 -19.94
CA ILE A 181 8.10 -2.08 -19.36
C ILE A 181 9.49 -1.80 -18.80
N GLN A 182 10.08 -2.73 -18.06
CA GLN A 182 11.42 -2.57 -17.48
C GLN A 182 12.52 -2.44 -18.54
N SER A 183 12.39 -3.11 -19.70
CA SER A 183 13.33 -3.03 -20.83
C SER A 183 13.07 -1.85 -21.77
N GLY A 184 11.95 -1.15 -21.61
CA GLY A 184 11.59 0.00 -22.43
C GLY A 184 12.56 1.19 -22.20
N ARG A 185 12.62 2.08 -23.19
CA ARG A 185 13.43 3.31 -23.13
C ARG A 185 12.57 4.51 -22.76
N HIS A 186 13.12 5.40 -21.97
CA HIS A 186 12.52 6.72 -21.71
C HIS A 186 12.69 7.64 -22.93
N ALA A 187 11.82 8.64 -23.06
CA ALA A 187 12.06 9.76 -23.94
C ALA A 187 13.19 10.64 -23.40
N GLU A 188 14.17 10.99 -24.23
CA GLU A 188 15.36 11.77 -23.81
C GLU A 188 14.99 13.10 -23.10
N PRO A 189 14.00 13.90 -23.56
CA PRO A 189 13.61 15.12 -22.85
C PRO A 189 13.06 14.86 -21.45
N PHE A 190 12.32 13.77 -21.25
CA PHE A 190 11.81 13.37 -19.94
C PHE A 190 12.95 12.96 -19.00
N GLU A 191 13.82 12.08 -19.46
CA GLU A 191 14.98 11.61 -18.69
C GLU A 191 15.83 12.79 -18.21
N ARG A 192 16.19 13.70 -19.12
CA ARG A 192 16.94 14.91 -18.81
C ARG A 192 16.24 15.77 -17.77
N ALA A 193 14.94 16.05 -17.94
CA ALA A 193 14.18 16.88 -17.02
C ALA A 193 14.10 16.32 -15.61
N VAL A 194 13.95 14.99 -15.46
CA VAL A 194 13.90 14.31 -14.16
C VAL A 194 15.28 14.34 -13.49
N ILE A 195 16.33 14.00 -14.22
CA ILE A 195 17.71 13.99 -13.70
C ILE A 195 18.14 15.40 -13.27
N GLU A 196 17.93 16.41 -14.10
CA GLU A 196 18.23 17.81 -13.77
C GLU A 196 17.49 18.27 -12.52
N LYS A 197 16.19 17.92 -12.39
CA LYS A 197 15.41 18.26 -11.19
C LYS A 197 15.97 17.59 -9.94
N VAL A 198 16.31 16.31 -10.01
CA VAL A 198 16.88 15.58 -8.86
C VAL A 198 18.24 16.13 -8.48
N ARG A 199 19.13 16.37 -9.43
CA ARG A 199 20.47 16.93 -9.17
C ARG A 199 20.40 18.33 -8.55
N ARG A 200 19.45 19.17 -8.99
CA ARG A 200 19.26 20.52 -8.45
C ARG A 200 18.66 20.52 -7.04
N ASP A 201 17.61 19.70 -6.80
CA ASP A 201 16.76 19.84 -5.61
C ASP A 201 17.08 18.80 -4.52
N TYR A 202 17.75 17.67 -4.87
CA TYR A 202 17.91 16.51 -3.98
C TYR A 202 19.33 15.90 -3.98
N GLN A 203 20.33 16.67 -4.39
CA GLN A 203 21.70 16.17 -4.53
C GLN A 203 22.21 15.49 -3.24
N GLY A 204 22.80 14.29 -3.40
CA GLY A 204 23.41 13.52 -2.32
C GLY A 204 22.42 12.80 -1.39
N ARG A 205 21.10 12.90 -1.64
CA ARG A 205 20.08 12.25 -0.82
C ARG A 205 19.68 10.91 -1.40
N GLY A 206 19.39 9.93 -0.54
CA GLY A 206 18.69 8.71 -0.94
C GLY A 206 17.21 9.01 -1.18
N LEU A 207 16.69 8.62 -2.33
CA LEU A 207 15.32 8.89 -2.71
C LEU A 207 14.48 7.62 -2.69
N PHE A 208 13.17 7.78 -2.49
CA PHE A 208 12.19 6.73 -2.74
C PHE A 208 11.45 7.04 -4.04
N ALA A 209 11.33 6.04 -4.92
CA ALA A 209 10.38 6.06 -6.01
C ALA A 209 9.16 5.24 -5.61
N ARG A 210 8.01 5.90 -5.46
CA ARG A 210 6.77 5.32 -4.91
C ARG A 210 5.63 5.42 -5.90
N SER A 211 4.84 4.37 -6.01
CA SER A 211 3.59 4.44 -6.78
C SER A 211 2.61 5.44 -6.15
N SER A 212 1.92 6.15 -6.98
CA SER A 212 0.78 7.00 -6.63
C SER A 212 -0.23 6.90 -7.76
N THR A 213 -1.13 5.92 -7.69
CA THR A 213 -2.06 5.65 -8.78
C THR A 213 -3.38 6.39 -8.59
N ASN A 214 -4.16 6.53 -9.67
CA ASN A 214 -5.53 7.03 -9.58
C ASN A 214 -6.49 6.01 -8.95
N ALA A 215 -6.08 4.73 -8.79
CA ALA A 215 -6.87 3.64 -8.22
C ALA A 215 -6.37 3.18 -6.84
N GLU A 216 -5.69 4.03 -6.06
CA GLU A 216 -5.07 3.61 -4.80
C GLU A 216 -6.01 3.73 -3.59
N ASP A 217 -6.82 4.78 -3.55
CA ASP A 217 -7.70 5.12 -2.41
C ASP A 217 -9.13 5.41 -2.91
N LEU A 218 -9.77 4.45 -3.55
CA LEU A 218 -11.18 4.55 -3.93
C LEU A 218 -12.09 4.10 -2.77
N PRO A 219 -13.36 4.54 -2.72
CA PRO A 219 -14.25 4.25 -1.59
C PRO A 219 -14.37 2.77 -1.24
N ASP A 220 -14.40 1.90 -2.24
CA ASP A 220 -14.59 0.46 -2.07
C ASP A 220 -13.38 -0.37 -2.54
N PHE A 221 -12.29 0.27 -2.94
CA PHE A 221 -11.07 -0.38 -3.41
C PHE A 221 -9.84 0.24 -2.75
N SER A 222 -9.05 -0.59 -2.08
CA SER A 222 -7.76 -0.20 -1.53
C SER A 222 -6.62 -0.82 -2.33
N GLY A 223 -5.83 0.01 -2.98
CA GLY A 223 -4.59 -0.39 -3.67
C GLY A 223 -3.38 -0.61 -2.75
N ALA A 224 -3.60 -0.69 -1.44
CA ALA A 224 -2.53 -0.83 -0.47
C ALA A 224 -1.69 -2.08 -0.66
N GLY A 225 -0.38 -1.91 -0.81
CA GLY A 225 0.56 -3.02 -0.95
C GLY A 225 0.53 -3.74 -2.30
N LEU A 226 -0.32 -3.29 -3.24
CA LEU A 226 -0.41 -3.87 -4.58
C LEU A 226 0.71 -3.40 -5.51
N TYR A 227 1.23 -2.19 -5.28
CA TYR A 227 2.20 -1.53 -6.14
C TYR A 227 3.58 -1.45 -5.48
N THR A 228 4.61 -1.30 -6.32
CA THR A 228 6.00 -1.36 -5.86
C THR A 228 6.51 0.02 -5.43
N THR A 229 7.32 0.03 -4.36
CA THR A 229 8.16 1.14 -3.94
C THR A 229 9.63 0.73 -4.08
N VAL A 230 10.46 1.57 -4.68
CA VAL A 230 11.91 1.39 -4.77
C VAL A 230 12.58 2.33 -3.78
N PRO A 231 13.19 1.80 -2.71
CA PRO A 231 13.81 2.60 -1.66
C PRO A 231 15.26 2.98 -1.98
N ASN A 232 15.69 4.10 -1.41
CA ASN A 232 17.10 4.55 -1.37
C ASN A 232 17.80 4.55 -2.73
N VAL A 233 17.15 5.18 -3.71
CA VAL A 233 17.71 5.45 -5.05
C VAL A 233 18.76 6.55 -4.94
N ARG A 234 19.98 6.35 -5.46
CA ARG A 234 21.11 7.26 -5.28
C ARG A 234 21.82 7.70 -6.56
N SER A 235 21.61 7.01 -7.69
CA SER A 235 22.19 7.36 -8.99
C SER A 235 21.10 7.66 -10.03
N ASP A 236 21.49 8.35 -11.10
CA ASP A 236 20.58 8.65 -12.21
C ASP A 236 20.07 7.35 -12.86
N GLU A 237 20.94 6.35 -13.04
CA GLU A 237 20.59 5.06 -13.58
C GLU A 237 19.55 4.35 -12.69
N GLN A 238 19.85 4.26 -11.37
CA GLN A 238 18.88 3.71 -10.40
C GLN A 238 17.56 4.45 -10.42
N LEU A 239 17.57 5.79 -10.63
CA LEU A 239 16.35 6.60 -10.69
C LEU A 239 15.49 6.25 -11.90
N MET A 240 16.10 6.14 -13.08
CA MET A 240 15.37 5.79 -14.31
C MET A 240 14.82 4.37 -14.26
N ASP A 241 15.58 3.42 -13.72
CA ASP A 241 15.11 2.05 -13.51
C ASP A 241 14.02 1.94 -12.44
N ALA A 242 14.12 2.72 -11.37
CA ALA A 242 13.09 2.78 -10.33
C ALA A 242 11.75 3.30 -10.87
N ILE A 243 11.78 4.30 -11.75
CA ILE A 243 10.56 4.82 -12.42
C ILE A 243 9.90 3.71 -13.25
N LYS A 244 10.67 2.97 -14.06
CA LYS A 244 10.16 1.83 -14.85
C LYS A 244 9.61 0.73 -13.94
N THR A 245 10.28 0.44 -12.84
CA THR A 245 9.84 -0.56 -11.85
C THR A 245 8.50 -0.18 -11.22
N VAL A 246 8.32 1.10 -10.86
CA VAL A 246 7.04 1.61 -10.36
C VAL A 246 5.96 1.52 -11.44
N TRP A 247 6.24 1.92 -12.67
CA TRP A 247 5.30 1.81 -13.79
C TRP A 247 4.91 0.37 -14.09
N ALA A 248 5.88 -0.55 -14.07
CA ALA A 248 5.61 -1.97 -14.27
C ALA A 248 4.71 -2.56 -13.18
N SER A 249 4.73 -1.99 -11.98
CA SER A 249 4.01 -2.56 -10.83
C SER A 249 2.48 -2.54 -10.96
N VAL A 250 1.90 -1.74 -11.86
CA VAL A 250 0.45 -1.83 -12.16
C VAL A 250 0.07 -3.17 -12.78
N TRP A 251 1.05 -3.88 -13.33
CA TRP A 251 0.92 -5.23 -13.89
C TRP A 251 1.42 -6.31 -12.94
N ASN A 252 1.56 -6.01 -11.63
CA ASN A 252 1.72 -7.06 -10.62
C ASN A 252 0.49 -7.96 -10.61
N TYR A 253 0.71 -9.26 -10.41
CA TYR A 253 -0.38 -10.24 -10.44
C TYR A 253 -1.49 -9.87 -9.45
N GLU A 254 -1.14 -9.52 -8.22
CA GLU A 254 -2.07 -9.13 -7.17
C GLU A 254 -2.84 -7.84 -7.52
N ALA A 255 -2.16 -6.89 -8.16
CA ALA A 255 -2.79 -5.64 -8.61
C ALA A 255 -3.76 -5.88 -9.77
N TYR A 256 -3.39 -6.79 -10.70
CA TYR A 256 -4.25 -7.20 -11.79
C TYR A 256 -5.52 -7.88 -11.26
N GLU A 257 -5.37 -8.94 -10.45
CA GLU A 257 -6.48 -9.71 -9.90
C GLU A 257 -7.41 -8.86 -9.03
N ALA A 258 -6.85 -7.95 -8.23
CA ALA A 258 -7.65 -7.03 -7.43
C ALA A 258 -8.54 -6.13 -8.33
N ARG A 259 -8.00 -5.57 -9.41
CA ARG A 259 -8.79 -4.77 -10.36
C ARG A 259 -9.83 -5.59 -11.10
N GLU A 260 -9.46 -6.79 -11.54
CA GLU A 260 -10.37 -7.72 -12.19
C GLU A 260 -11.59 -8.02 -11.32
N SER A 261 -11.35 -8.33 -10.04
CA SER A 261 -12.43 -8.63 -9.10
C SER A 261 -13.35 -7.44 -8.79
N PHE A 262 -12.89 -6.21 -9.03
CA PHE A 262 -13.69 -4.99 -8.91
C PHE A 262 -14.28 -4.52 -10.25
N GLY A 263 -14.11 -5.27 -11.34
CA GLY A 263 -14.57 -4.88 -12.68
C GLY A 263 -13.90 -3.61 -13.21
N MET A 264 -12.71 -3.27 -12.68
CA MET A 264 -11.99 -2.05 -13.01
C MET A 264 -11.17 -2.23 -14.28
N SER A 265 -11.32 -1.32 -15.25
CA SER A 265 -10.50 -1.35 -16.47
C SER A 265 -9.01 -1.21 -16.15
N HIS A 266 -8.22 -2.19 -16.59
CA HIS A 266 -6.76 -2.20 -16.38
C HIS A 266 -6.07 -1.05 -17.09
N PHE A 267 -6.59 -0.62 -18.24
CA PHE A 267 -6.05 0.49 -19.03
C PHE A 267 -6.50 1.87 -18.55
N ALA A 268 -7.43 1.94 -17.59
CA ALA A 268 -7.84 3.18 -16.94
C ALA A 268 -7.04 3.49 -15.67
N VAL A 269 -6.10 2.62 -15.27
CA VAL A 269 -5.24 2.82 -14.11
C VAL A 269 -3.86 3.29 -14.54
N TYR A 270 -3.51 4.47 -14.07
CA TYR A 270 -2.27 5.17 -14.39
C TYR A 270 -1.40 5.32 -13.14
N PRO A 271 -0.13 4.91 -13.18
CA PRO A 271 0.82 5.12 -12.09
C PRO A 271 1.57 6.46 -12.29
N ALA A 272 1.26 7.46 -11.47
CA ALA A 272 2.21 8.51 -11.21
C ALA A 272 3.34 7.97 -10.34
N VAL A 273 4.52 8.59 -10.42
CA VAL A 273 5.66 8.23 -9.58
C VAL A 273 6.00 9.38 -8.65
N LEU A 274 5.85 9.16 -7.36
CA LEU A 274 6.32 10.07 -6.32
C LEU A 274 7.80 9.81 -6.07
N ILE A 275 8.64 10.78 -6.43
CA ILE A 275 10.05 10.83 -6.04
C ILE A 275 10.13 11.65 -4.76
N GLN A 276 10.52 11.01 -3.66
CA GLN A 276 10.51 11.61 -2.33
C GLN A 276 11.83 11.40 -1.61
N GLU A 277 12.28 12.39 -0.85
CA GLU A 277 13.44 12.23 0.03
C GLU A 277 13.21 11.08 0.99
N GLY A 278 14.15 10.15 1.03
CA GLY A 278 14.11 8.98 1.89
C GLY A 278 14.44 9.33 3.33
N VAL A 279 13.74 8.68 4.25
CA VAL A 279 14.06 8.72 5.68
C VAL A 279 14.70 7.40 6.06
N ASP A 280 15.99 7.41 6.45
CA ASP A 280 16.69 6.23 6.95
C ASP A 280 16.28 5.96 8.41
N ALA A 281 15.07 5.48 8.56
CA ALA A 281 14.35 5.43 9.82
C ALA A 281 15.03 4.54 10.87
N GLU A 282 15.04 4.99 12.12
CA GLU A 282 15.36 4.20 13.32
C GLU A 282 14.16 3.32 13.73
N SER A 283 12.95 3.84 13.50
CA SER A 283 11.69 3.10 13.60
C SER A 283 10.66 3.67 12.64
N ALA A 284 9.77 2.83 12.17
CA ALA A 284 8.69 3.20 11.26
C ALA A 284 7.49 2.29 11.46
N GLY A 285 6.35 2.68 10.91
CA GLY A 285 5.15 1.87 11.01
C GLY A 285 3.88 2.59 10.59
N VAL A 286 2.78 2.16 11.18
CA VAL A 286 1.44 2.66 10.87
C VAL A 286 0.77 3.18 12.14
N ALA A 287 0.03 4.27 12.01
CA ALA A 287 -0.86 4.78 13.04
C ALA A 287 -2.28 4.90 12.50
N ILE A 288 -3.27 4.40 13.26
CA ILE A 288 -4.69 4.53 12.94
C ILE A 288 -5.33 5.47 13.98
N THR A 289 -6.13 6.42 13.53
CA THR A 289 -6.74 7.46 14.39
C THR A 289 -8.02 7.01 15.08
N THR A 290 -8.13 5.72 15.35
CA THR A 290 -9.22 5.07 16.12
C THR A 290 -8.69 3.75 16.68
N ASP A 291 -9.40 3.16 17.64
CA ASP A 291 -9.12 1.78 18.04
C ASP A 291 -9.68 0.81 16.98
N PRO A 292 -8.83 -0.01 16.33
CA PRO A 292 -9.30 -0.99 15.36
C PRO A 292 -10.00 -2.20 15.99
N PHE A 293 -9.88 -2.39 17.32
CA PHE A 293 -10.48 -3.51 18.07
C PHE A 293 -11.78 -3.12 18.77
N ASP A 294 -11.93 -1.85 19.19
CA ASP A 294 -13.15 -1.35 19.81
C ASP A 294 -13.72 -0.16 19.01
N PRO A 295 -14.80 -0.37 18.24
CA PRO A 295 -15.42 0.70 17.46
C PRO A 295 -15.97 1.86 18.30
N ARG A 296 -16.17 1.66 19.61
CA ARG A 296 -16.67 2.67 20.55
C ARG A 296 -15.59 3.63 21.00
N ASP A 297 -14.31 3.20 20.99
CA ASP A 297 -13.17 4.03 21.37
C ASP A 297 -12.64 4.87 20.17
N ARG A 298 -13.49 5.83 19.76
CA ARG A 298 -13.21 6.70 18.60
C ARG A 298 -12.13 7.75 18.84
N GLY A 299 -11.66 7.91 20.06
CA GLY A 299 -10.66 8.90 20.43
C GLY A 299 -9.26 8.35 20.61
N ALA A 300 -9.10 7.04 20.52
CA ALA A 300 -7.82 6.38 20.62
C ALA A 300 -6.98 6.53 19.35
N VAL A 301 -5.67 6.33 19.51
CA VAL A 301 -4.73 6.18 18.40
C VAL A 301 -4.02 4.83 18.57
N TYR A 302 -4.22 3.93 17.61
CA TYR A 302 -3.50 2.68 17.53
C TYR A 302 -2.20 2.88 16.76
N VAL A 303 -1.09 2.35 17.27
CA VAL A 303 0.23 2.45 16.66
C VAL A 303 0.82 1.05 16.51
N ASN A 304 1.27 0.75 15.31
CA ASN A 304 2.09 -0.42 15.00
C ASN A 304 3.48 0.08 14.59
N ALA A 305 4.53 -0.47 15.17
CA ALA A 305 5.89 -0.01 14.97
C ALA A 305 6.88 -1.16 14.75
N LYS A 306 7.82 -0.94 13.85
CA LYS A 306 8.94 -1.80 13.54
C LYS A 306 10.25 -1.01 13.64
N ARG A 307 11.35 -1.72 13.86
CA ARG A 307 12.69 -1.14 13.81
C ARG A 307 13.11 -0.86 12.38
N GLY A 308 13.86 0.19 12.19
CA GLY A 308 14.36 0.59 10.89
C GLY A 308 13.25 1.03 9.93
N LEU A 309 13.45 0.75 8.67
CA LEU A 309 12.46 1.05 7.62
C LEU A 309 11.26 0.12 7.74
N GLY A 310 10.06 0.66 7.79
CA GLY A 310 8.81 -0.08 7.87
C GLY A 310 8.44 -0.91 6.63
N ILE A 311 9.35 -1.01 5.66
CA ILE A 311 9.19 -1.81 4.45
C ILE A 311 9.21 -3.29 4.85
N LYS A 312 8.21 -4.06 4.44
CA LYS A 312 8.15 -5.49 4.69
C LYS A 312 9.38 -6.18 4.10
N VAL A 313 10.24 -6.70 4.95
CA VAL A 313 11.08 -7.83 4.56
C VAL A 313 10.13 -9.01 4.41
N VAL A 314 10.19 -9.64 3.27
CA VAL A 314 9.49 -10.89 2.96
C VAL A 314 9.70 -11.87 4.11
N GLU A 315 8.58 -12.43 4.63
CA GLU A 315 8.49 -13.44 5.67
C GLU A 315 8.16 -12.91 7.09
N GLY A 316 6.89 -12.62 7.25
CA GLY A 316 6.22 -12.22 8.48
C GLY A 316 6.22 -13.20 9.65
N ARG A 317 7.41 -13.58 10.15
CA ARG A 317 7.52 -14.38 11.38
C ARG A 317 7.73 -13.54 12.64
N ARG A 318 7.81 -12.20 12.52
CA ARG A 318 8.15 -11.35 13.66
C ARG A 318 7.06 -10.36 14.00
N VAL A 319 6.82 -10.25 15.29
CA VAL A 319 5.75 -9.41 15.84
C VAL A 319 6.23 -7.96 15.91
N ALA A 320 5.44 -7.04 15.38
CA ALA A 320 5.66 -5.61 15.54
C ALA A 320 5.23 -5.15 16.94
N GLU A 321 5.82 -4.08 17.44
CA GLU A 321 5.34 -3.43 18.66
C GLU A 321 4.00 -2.75 18.40
N GLN A 322 3.00 -3.00 19.27
CA GLN A 322 1.65 -2.47 19.15
C GLN A 322 1.25 -1.75 20.41
N VAL A 323 0.73 -0.54 20.25
CA VAL A 323 0.35 0.32 21.34
C VAL A 323 -0.98 1.00 21.03
N ILE A 324 -1.87 1.09 22.01
CA ILE A 324 -3.05 1.97 21.98
C ILE A 324 -2.79 3.14 22.92
N TYR A 325 -2.91 4.34 22.42
CA TYR A 325 -2.85 5.57 23.21
C TYR A 325 -4.21 6.26 23.22
N ARG A 326 -4.67 6.61 24.45
CA ARG A 326 -5.93 7.31 24.68
C ARG A 326 -5.65 8.74 25.15
N PRO A 327 -5.71 9.74 24.27
CA PRO A 327 -5.32 11.12 24.59
C PRO A 327 -6.14 11.76 25.72
N ARG A 328 -7.41 11.36 25.88
CA ARG A 328 -8.29 11.94 26.91
C ARG A 328 -7.87 11.60 28.35
N SER A 329 -7.36 10.40 28.54
CA SER A 329 -6.90 9.89 29.86
C SER A 329 -5.38 9.89 29.98
N ASP A 330 -4.64 10.27 28.95
CA ASP A 330 -3.19 10.13 28.79
C ASP A 330 -2.69 8.70 29.10
N THR A 331 -3.51 7.69 28.77
CA THR A 331 -3.16 6.29 29.01
C THR A 331 -2.55 5.64 27.78
N LEU A 332 -1.48 4.89 28.03
CA LEU A 332 -0.75 4.15 27.03
C LEU A 332 -0.80 2.67 27.39
N GLN A 333 -1.38 1.86 26.48
CA GLN A 333 -1.51 0.42 26.64
C GLN A 333 -0.65 -0.29 25.60
N VAL A 334 0.35 -1.00 26.03
CA VAL A 334 1.15 -1.88 25.16
C VAL A 334 0.43 -3.19 24.99
N LEU A 335 0.12 -3.54 23.73
CA LEU A 335 -0.53 -4.79 23.37
C LEU A 335 0.49 -5.90 23.10
N THR A 336 1.56 -5.55 22.35
CA THR A 336 2.65 -6.47 22.03
C THR A 336 3.98 -5.71 22.03
N ARG A 337 5.07 -6.44 22.34
CA ARG A 337 6.45 -5.97 22.15
C ARG A 337 7.04 -6.59 20.90
N SER A 338 7.95 -5.88 20.23
CA SER A 338 8.66 -6.40 19.08
C SER A 338 9.67 -7.47 19.51
N ASP A 339 9.71 -8.55 18.73
CA ASP A 339 10.72 -9.61 18.82
C ASP A 339 11.78 -9.51 17.70
N GLU A 340 11.82 -8.38 16.98
CA GLU A 340 12.75 -8.16 15.87
C GLU A 340 14.20 -8.08 16.38
N ASP A 341 15.08 -8.92 15.81
CA ASP A 341 16.53 -8.93 16.02
C ASP A 341 17.32 -8.35 14.84
N THR A 342 16.63 -7.98 13.76
CA THR A 342 17.18 -7.32 12.60
C THR A 342 16.31 -6.14 12.17
N MET A 343 16.90 -5.18 11.48
CA MET A 343 16.22 -4.06 10.86
C MET A 343 16.78 -3.76 9.46
N LEU A 344 15.99 -3.14 8.62
CA LEU A 344 16.43 -2.59 7.34
C LEU A 344 16.88 -1.14 7.52
N ALA A 345 17.99 -0.80 6.92
CA ALA A 345 18.55 0.54 6.83
C ALA A 345 19.02 0.82 5.39
N PHE A 346 19.35 2.05 5.07
CA PHE A 346 19.90 2.42 3.78
C PHE A 346 21.30 1.83 3.58
N ASP A 347 21.57 1.27 2.40
CA ASP A 347 22.92 1.01 1.94
C ASP A 347 23.52 2.27 1.30
N GLU A 348 24.82 2.48 1.47
CA GLU A 348 25.50 3.65 0.94
C GLU A 348 25.51 3.72 -0.59
N ARG A 349 25.44 2.58 -1.26
CA ARG A 349 25.42 2.46 -2.73
C ARG A 349 24.02 2.50 -3.34
N GLY A 350 23.00 2.64 -2.50
CA GLY A 350 21.60 2.52 -2.89
C GLY A 350 20.99 1.19 -2.47
N GLY A 351 19.65 1.12 -2.44
CA GLY A 351 18.94 -0.02 -1.90
C GLY A 351 19.05 -0.14 -0.38
N LEU A 352 18.82 -1.33 0.14
CA LEU A 352 18.72 -1.61 1.56
C LEU A 352 19.75 -2.64 2.02
N ARG A 353 20.20 -2.50 3.27
CA ARG A 353 20.99 -3.48 4.00
C ARG A 353 20.28 -3.91 5.27
N GLU A 354 20.48 -5.14 5.69
CA GLU A 354 20.01 -5.65 6.96
C GLU A 354 21.06 -5.41 8.06
N SER A 355 20.61 -5.02 9.24
CA SER A 355 21.45 -4.79 10.43
C SER A 355 20.85 -5.50 11.63
N LYS A 356 21.69 -6.06 12.50
CA LYS A 356 21.28 -6.67 13.77
C LYS A 356 20.85 -5.60 14.78
N VAL A 357 19.85 -5.91 15.59
CA VAL A 357 19.36 -5.05 16.69
C VAL A 357 19.12 -5.89 17.94
N GLU A 358 19.11 -5.25 19.10
CA GLU A 358 18.75 -5.92 20.35
C GLU A 358 17.22 -6.06 20.49
N PRO A 359 16.69 -7.30 20.56
CA PRO A 359 15.24 -7.54 20.65
C PRO A 359 14.60 -6.98 21.94
N SER A 360 15.37 -6.91 23.02
CA SER A 360 14.87 -6.53 24.36
C SER A 360 14.50 -5.05 24.50
N ARG A 361 14.94 -4.19 23.58
CA ARG A 361 14.65 -2.76 23.65
C ARG A 361 13.31 -2.44 23.01
N ALA A 362 12.46 -1.64 23.69
CA ALA A 362 11.23 -1.12 23.09
C ALA A 362 11.51 -0.36 21.79
N VAL A 363 10.64 -0.52 20.79
CA VAL A 363 10.73 0.24 19.52
C VAL A 363 10.29 1.68 19.71
N LEU A 364 9.28 1.89 20.55
CA LEU A 364 8.68 3.19 20.83
C LEU A 364 8.95 3.61 22.28
N THR A 365 9.26 4.88 22.48
CA THR A 365 9.15 5.54 23.78
C THR A 365 7.77 6.19 23.92
N ASP A 366 7.30 6.37 25.16
CA ASP A 366 6.05 7.07 25.46
C ASP A 366 5.97 8.46 24.80
N GLU A 367 7.10 9.18 24.77
CA GLU A 367 7.20 10.48 24.12
C GLU A 367 6.92 10.40 22.61
N VAL A 368 7.53 9.43 21.93
CA VAL A 368 7.31 9.23 20.48
C VAL A 368 5.86 8.88 20.21
N VAL A 369 5.24 8.01 21.03
CA VAL A 369 3.82 7.67 20.89
C VAL A 369 2.93 8.91 21.05
N ARG A 370 3.15 9.75 22.08
CA ARG A 370 2.38 10.98 22.28
C ARG A 370 2.58 11.99 21.16
N ARG A 371 3.80 12.11 20.62
CA ARG A 371 4.09 12.99 19.47
C ARG A 371 3.38 12.49 18.21
N LEU A 372 3.44 11.18 17.95
CA LEU A 372 2.78 10.55 16.81
C LEU A 372 1.25 10.71 16.92
N ALA A 373 0.68 10.48 18.08
CA ALA A 373 -0.75 10.64 18.28
C ALA A 373 -1.22 12.09 18.04
N ARG A 374 -0.46 13.09 18.50
CA ARG A 374 -0.76 14.50 18.19
C ARG A 374 -0.75 14.78 16.70
N ALA A 375 0.27 14.28 15.99
CA ALA A 375 0.35 14.40 14.53
C ALA A 375 -0.82 13.70 13.85
N ALA A 376 -1.14 12.47 14.24
CA ALA A 376 -2.22 11.67 13.68
C ALA A 376 -3.59 12.35 13.85
N LEU A 377 -3.89 12.87 15.03
CA LEU A 377 -5.14 13.60 15.28
C LEU A 377 -5.22 14.92 14.50
N GLN A 378 -4.09 15.59 14.29
CA GLN A 378 -4.06 16.77 13.43
C GLN A 378 -4.32 16.40 11.96
N ILE A 379 -3.75 15.29 11.47
CA ILE A 379 -4.01 14.76 10.14
C ILE A 379 -5.48 14.42 9.98
N LYS A 380 -6.09 13.74 10.95
CA LYS A 380 -7.52 13.46 10.97
C LYS A 380 -8.36 14.73 10.81
N ARG A 381 -8.00 15.83 11.50
CA ARG A 381 -8.69 17.13 11.35
C ARG A 381 -8.51 17.70 9.95
N THR A 382 -7.31 17.64 9.38
CA THR A 382 -7.01 18.10 8.01
C THR A 382 -7.91 17.42 6.97
N PHE A 383 -8.22 16.14 7.18
CA PHE A 383 -9.12 15.37 6.29
C PHE A 383 -10.58 15.31 6.80
N GLY A 384 -11.06 16.38 7.45
CA GLY A 384 -12.47 16.55 7.81
C GLY A 384 -12.97 15.61 8.91
N GLY A 385 -12.09 15.15 9.80
CA GLY A 385 -12.44 14.29 10.94
C GLY A 385 -12.60 12.80 10.60
N ARG A 386 -12.35 12.39 9.35
CA ARG A 386 -12.36 10.99 8.94
C ARG A 386 -11.17 10.26 9.56
N ASP A 387 -11.40 9.04 10.02
CA ASP A 387 -10.31 8.20 10.52
C ASP A 387 -9.26 7.97 9.43
N GLN A 388 -7.99 7.99 9.85
CA GLN A 388 -6.85 7.91 8.95
C GLN A 388 -5.98 6.69 9.27
N ASP A 389 -5.43 6.10 8.23
CA ASP A 389 -4.34 5.15 8.21
C ASP A 389 -3.09 5.91 7.75
N ILE A 390 -2.10 6.02 8.62
CA ILE A 390 -0.95 6.93 8.48
C ILE A 390 0.33 6.12 8.57
N GLU A 391 1.11 6.12 7.48
CA GLU A 391 2.49 5.62 7.52
C GLU A 391 3.42 6.72 8.04
N TRP A 392 4.26 6.34 8.99
CA TRP A 392 5.20 7.25 9.64
C TRP A 392 6.61 6.64 9.72
N ALA A 393 7.61 7.52 9.88
CA ALA A 393 9.00 7.17 10.13
C ALA A 393 9.58 8.10 11.20
N TYR A 394 10.45 7.57 12.05
CA TYR A 394 11.16 8.34 13.07
C TYR A 394 12.66 8.23 12.82
N TRP A 395 13.32 9.38 12.78
CA TRP A 395 14.75 9.47 12.51
C TRP A 395 15.36 10.69 13.16
N ARG A 396 16.45 10.51 13.92
CA ARG A 396 17.24 11.57 14.59
C ARG A 396 16.34 12.56 15.35
N GLY A 397 15.48 12.03 16.18
CA GLY A 397 14.58 12.84 17.01
C GLY A 397 13.39 13.49 16.28
N ARG A 398 13.22 13.24 14.97
CA ARG A 398 12.14 13.83 14.18
C ARG A 398 11.16 12.76 13.69
N LEU A 399 9.89 13.07 13.79
CA LEU A 399 8.80 12.28 13.24
C LEU A 399 8.46 12.77 11.84
N TYR A 400 8.36 11.85 10.88
CA TYR A 400 7.97 12.10 9.51
C TYR A 400 6.69 11.34 9.17
N ILE A 401 5.82 11.97 8.39
CA ILE A 401 4.63 11.34 7.82
C ILE A 401 4.91 11.06 6.35
N VAL A 402 4.85 9.78 5.99
CA VAL A 402 5.22 9.34 4.63
C VAL A 402 4.03 8.90 3.80
N GLN A 403 2.86 8.68 4.42
CA GLN A 403 1.59 8.46 3.73
C GLN A 403 0.42 8.75 4.68
N SER A 404 -0.72 9.18 4.15
CA SER A 404 -2.01 9.22 4.86
C SER A 404 -3.14 8.92 3.89
N ARG A 405 -4.07 8.08 4.34
CA ARG A 405 -5.27 7.72 3.59
C ARG A 405 -6.44 7.51 4.55
N PRO A 406 -7.69 7.56 4.06
CA PRO A 406 -8.85 7.20 4.87
C PRO A 406 -8.71 5.77 5.42
N TYR A 407 -8.95 5.62 6.71
CA TYR A 407 -9.07 4.29 7.31
C TYR A 407 -10.47 3.75 7.02
N VAL A 408 -10.54 2.65 6.30
CA VAL A 408 -11.78 1.92 6.03
C VAL A 408 -11.94 0.85 7.11
N ARG A 409 -13.01 0.97 7.90
CA ARG A 409 -13.42 -0.13 8.79
C ARG A 409 -14.05 -1.21 7.91
N GLY A 410 -13.60 -2.45 8.06
CA GLY A 410 -14.34 -3.58 7.46
C GLY A 410 -15.78 -3.56 7.98
N ASN A 411 -16.74 -3.78 7.11
CA ASN A 411 -18.13 -3.98 7.52
C ASN A 411 -18.15 -5.12 8.54
N GLN A 412 -18.63 -4.82 9.76
CA GLN A 412 -18.93 -5.80 10.79
C GLN A 412 -20.19 -6.57 10.44
#